data_ae85263377d08ecba869d51f278da918
#
_entry.id   ae85263377d08ecba869d51f278da918
#
_cell.length_a   1.000
_cell.length_b   1.000
_cell.length_c   1.000
_cell.angle_alpha   90.00
_cell.angle_beta   90.00
_cell.angle_gamma   90.00
#
_symmetry.space_group_name_H-M   'P 1'
#
loop_
_entity.id
_entity.type
_entity.pdbx_description
1 polymer ?
#
loop_
_entity_poly.entity_id
_entity_poly.type
_entity_poly.pdbx_seq_one_letter_code
_entity_poly.pdbx_strand_id
1 'polypeptide(L)'
;MKGTFSKAGAAALLATTANAQLYPDQSPLNHTCQLQEPLLSCPSQDPSKVDSCCVETFGGLVLSTQFWNTYTGRESEGQLLPTDTWTLHGLWPDFCNGSYTQYCDLSRQYDPIPGPNTTNGLPNGTFVPPYNGSNIGTFLEPFGRYDLLEYMNTYWIAWQQDNPGFWGHEFSKHATCFSTFNVPCYGPQYREHEDVVDFFETTIKYYKRFPTFDWLAAEGITPSNSTTYSYSDLVDVLYEQHGGIPFLGCSGPRYNATDAGKNTTDRGYTILSEVWYYEHVSIP
;
A
#
# COMPACT_ATOMS: atom_id res chain seq x y z
N MET A 1 31.42 -64.76 -15.41
CA MET A 1 30.84 -63.52 -15.97
C MET A 1 30.69 -62.50 -14.82
N LYS A 2 31.53 -61.48 -14.82
CA LYS A 2 31.50 -60.41 -13.74
C LYS A 2 30.68 -59.30 -14.25
N GLY A 3 29.54 -59.04 -13.58
CA GLY A 3 28.68 -57.87 -13.83
C GLY A 3 29.18 -56.65 -13.05
N THR A 4 29.50 -55.61 -13.78
CA THR A 4 29.89 -54.30 -13.23
C THR A 4 28.64 -53.49 -12.94
N PHE A 5 28.40 -53.15 -11.67
CA PHE A 5 27.38 -52.20 -11.29
C PHE A 5 27.92 -50.77 -11.47
N SER A 6 27.27 -50.04 -12.38
CA SER A 6 27.48 -48.59 -12.56
C SER A 6 26.76 -47.83 -11.45
N LYS A 7 27.49 -47.03 -10.68
CA LYS A 7 26.94 -46.09 -9.70
C LYS A 7 26.46 -44.86 -10.45
N ALA A 8 25.16 -44.70 -10.54
CA ALA A 8 24.55 -43.41 -10.94
C ALA A 8 24.70 -42.42 -9.80
N GLY A 9 25.51 -41.40 -10.02
CA GLY A 9 25.63 -40.27 -9.09
C GLY A 9 24.39 -39.40 -9.16
N ALA A 10 23.68 -39.27 -8.04
CA ALA A 10 22.62 -38.29 -7.90
C ALA A 10 23.25 -36.91 -7.80
N ALA A 11 23.08 -36.08 -8.82
CA ALA A 11 23.37 -34.66 -8.75
C ALA A 11 22.28 -33.97 -7.92
N ALA A 12 22.62 -33.56 -6.70
CA ALA A 12 21.76 -32.71 -5.90
C ALA A 12 21.71 -31.34 -6.58
N LEU A 13 20.56 -31.03 -7.19
CA LEU A 13 20.24 -29.64 -7.55
C LEU A 13 20.07 -28.85 -6.26
N LEU A 14 21.07 -28.06 -5.90
CA LEU A 14 20.94 -26.97 -4.95
C LEU A 14 20.02 -25.94 -5.60
N ALA A 15 18.74 -25.96 -5.22
CA ALA A 15 17.85 -24.85 -5.48
C ALA A 15 18.37 -23.65 -4.66
N THR A 16 19.18 -22.81 -5.27
CA THR A 16 19.42 -21.47 -4.77
C THR A 16 18.09 -20.75 -4.87
N THR A 17 17.43 -20.52 -3.73
CA THR A 17 16.39 -19.53 -3.64
C THR A 17 17.05 -18.20 -3.98
N ALA A 18 16.94 -17.79 -5.23
CA ALA A 18 17.23 -16.42 -5.61
C ALA A 18 16.22 -15.58 -4.83
N ASN A 19 16.64 -14.98 -3.74
CA ASN A 19 15.99 -13.78 -3.23
C ASN A 19 16.09 -12.80 -4.40
N ALA A 20 14.98 -12.56 -5.08
CA ALA A 20 14.89 -11.54 -6.08
C ALA A 20 15.01 -10.20 -5.33
N GLN A 21 16.21 -9.75 -5.10
CA GLN A 21 16.48 -8.35 -4.90
C GLN A 21 16.01 -7.67 -6.19
N LEU A 22 15.11 -6.70 -6.07
CA LEU A 22 14.60 -5.92 -7.18
C LEU A 22 15.75 -5.31 -8.01
N TYR A 23 16.87 -5.02 -7.34
CA TYR A 23 18.09 -4.51 -7.93
C TYR A 23 19.29 -5.26 -7.32
N PRO A 24 19.88 -6.23 -8.04
CA PRO A 24 21.00 -7.04 -7.54
C PRO A 24 22.27 -6.25 -7.22
N ASP A 25 22.36 -5.01 -7.71
CA ASP A 25 23.51 -4.13 -7.51
C ASP A 25 23.35 -3.18 -6.31
N GLN A 26 22.21 -3.22 -5.62
CA GLN A 26 22.03 -2.48 -4.38
C GLN A 26 22.71 -3.23 -3.25
N SER A 27 23.80 -2.65 -2.81
CA SER A 27 24.53 -3.17 -1.69
C SER A 27 23.98 -2.62 -0.37
N PRO A 28 23.36 -3.48 0.47
CA PRO A 28 23.05 -3.11 1.86
C PRO A 28 24.33 -3.07 2.71
N LEU A 29 25.47 -2.73 2.11
CA LEU A 29 26.81 -3.00 2.62
C LEU A 29 27.16 -2.33 3.94
N ASN A 30 26.31 -1.45 4.47
CA ASN A 30 26.52 -0.80 5.76
C ASN A 30 25.40 -1.05 6.77
N HIS A 31 24.37 -1.85 6.41
CA HIS A 31 23.24 -2.11 7.29
C HIS A 31 23.31 -3.52 7.88
N THR A 32 23.03 -3.63 9.19
CA THR A 32 23.11 -4.86 9.96
C THR A 32 21.76 -5.58 10.06
N CYS A 33 20.81 -5.26 9.17
CA CYS A 33 19.43 -5.75 9.20
C CYS A 33 19.30 -7.28 9.33
N GLN A 34 20.20 -8.03 8.69
CA GLN A 34 20.20 -9.50 8.73
C GLN A 34 20.83 -10.10 9.99
N LEU A 35 21.42 -9.29 10.86
CA LEU A 35 22.13 -9.74 12.05
C LEU A 35 21.31 -9.61 13.32
N GLN A 36 20.09 -9.08 13.23
CA GLN A 36 19.20 -8.87 14.36
C GLN A 36 18.04 -9.86 14.33
N GLU A 37 17.64 -10.34 15.49
CA GLU A 37 16.43 -11.14 15.62
C GLU A 37 15.21 -10.26 15.30
N PRO A 38 14.30 -10.69 14.39
CA PRO A 38 13.14 -9.89 14.03
C PRO A 38 12.18 -9.77 15.21
N LEU A 39 11.85 -8.53 15.55
CA LEU A 39 10.86 -8.20 16.57
C LEU A 39 9.63 -7.59 15.90
N LEU A 40 8.45 -7.95 16.36
CA LEU A 40 7.25 -7.23 15.94
C LEU A 40 7.23 -5.84 16.58
N SER A 41 6.82 -4.86 15.82
CA SER A 41 6.63 -3.48 16.28
C SER A 41 5.51 -3.35 17.31
N CYS A 42 5.42 -2.17 17.90
CA CYS A 42 4.42 -1.74 18.86
C CYS A 42 4.55 -2.22 20.32
N PRO A 43 5.17 -3.32 20.70
CA PRO A 43 5.58 -3.45 22.09
C PRO A 43 6.94 -2.77 22.31
N SER A 44 6.94 -1.57 22.83
CA SER A 44 8.09 -0.82 23.36
C SER A 44 9.42 -0.91 22.58
N GLN A 45 9.58 -0.11 21.53
CA GLN A 45 10.88 0.05 20.90
C GLN A 45 11.40 1.46 21.09
N ASP A 46 12.68 1.57 21.38
CA ASP A 46 13.40 2.83 21.37
C ASP A 46 13.88 3.08 19.92
N PRO A 47 13.25 3.99 19.16
CA PRO A 47 13.61 4.24 17.75
C PRO A 47 15.07 4.63 17.57
N SER A 48 15.71 5.15 18.63
CA SER A 48 17.13 5.57 18.60
C SER A 48 18.12 4.41 18.48
N LYS A 49 17.66 3.17 18.66
CA LYS A 49 18.50 1.96 18.63
C LYS A 49 18.33 1.12 17.38
N VAL A 50 17.42 1.50 16.51
CA VAL A 50 17.09 0.75 15.29
C VAL A 50 17.73 1.45 14.09
N ASP A 51 18.39 0.67 13.23
CA ASP A 51 18.81 1.19 11.92
C ASP A 51 17.55 1.45 11.08
N SER A 52 17.30 2.72 10.77
CA SER A 52 16.11 3.15 10.06
C SER A 52 15.96 2.52 8.67
N CYS A 53 17.06 2.14 8.06
CA CYS A 53 17.00 1.46 6.77
C CYS A 53 16.56 0.00 6.87
N CYS A 54 16.50 -0.56 8.08
CA CYS A 54 16.09 -1.93 8.35
C CYS A 54 14.64 -2.10 8.77
N VAL A 55 13.89 -1.01 8.88
CA VAL A 55 12.47 -1.03 9.27
C VAL A 55 11.66 -0.19 8.31
N GLU A 56 10.48 -0.66 7.95
CA GLU A 56 9.62 0.03 7.00
C GLU A 56 9.19 1.40 7.53
N THR A 57 8.81 1.46 8.79
CA THR A 57 8.43 2.71 9.45
C THR A 57 8.72 2.69 10.94
N PHE A 58 9.19 3.83 11.46
CA PHE A 58 9.33 4.04 12.91
C PHE A 58 8.00 4.03 13.66
N GLY A 59 6.91 4.33 12.97
CA GLY A 59 5.58 4.30 13.55
C GLY A 59 5.15 2.91 13.98
N GLY A 60 5.69 1.87 13.34
CA GLY A 60 5.47 0.47 13.67
C GLY A 60 4.25 -0.15 12.99
N LEU A 61 3.44 0.61 12.26
CA LEU A 61 2.32 0.10 11.48
C LEU A 61 2.47 0.46 10.00
N VAL A 62 2.11 -0.49 9.16
CA VAL A 62 1.90 -0.28 7.73
C VAL A 62 0.44 -0.60 7.41
N LEU A 63 -0.24 0.31 6.73
CA LEU A 63 -1.61 0.13 6.31
C LEU A 63 -1.67 -0.12 4.81
N SER A 64 -2.23 -1.26 4.42
CA SER A 64 -2.61 -1.52 3.03
C SER A 64 -4.07 -1.16 2.84
N THR A 65 -4.34 -0.22 1.95
CA THR A 65 -5.67 0.37 1.81
C THR A 65 -6.22 0.14 0.42
N GLN A 66 -7.52 -0.15 0.33
CA GLN A 66 -8.21 -0.47 -0.92
C GLN A 66 -9.55 0.27 -1.00
N PHE A 67 -9.90 0.68 -2.23
CA PHE A 67 -11.19 1.30 -2.53
C PHE A 67 -12.17 0.35 -3.22
N TRP A 68 -13.43 0.54 -2.92
CA TRP A 68 -14.53 0.09 -3.75
C TRP A 68 -15.24 1.30 -4.38
N ASN A 69 -14.87 1.59 -5.62
CA ASN A 69 -15.52 2.61 -6.42
C ASN A 69 -16.43 1.95 -7.46
N THR A 70 -17.50 2.63 -7.85
CA THR A 70 -18.42 2.17 -8.89
C THR A 70 -18.29 2.94 -10.20
N TYR A 71 -17.50 4.01 -10.18
CA TYR A 71 -17.15 4.82 -11.35
C TYR A 71 -15.86 5.61 -11.05
N THR A 72 -15.17 6.05 -12.10
CA THR A 72 -13.94 6.87 -11.98
C THR A 72 -14.23 8.35 -12.13
N GLY A 73 -15.29 8.72 -12.87
CA GLY A 73 -15.56 10.07 -13.33
C GLY A 73 -14.75 10.51 -14.54
N ARG A 74 -13.93 9.59 -15.11
CA ARG A 74 -13.08 9.82 -16.28
C ARG A 74 -13.17 8.69 -17.32
N GLU A 75 -14.31 8.01 -17.35
CA GLU A 75 -14.56 6.90 -18.29
C GLU A 75 -14.46 7.36 -19.76
N SER A 76 -14.83 8.60 -20.06
CA SER A 76 -14.69 9.18 -21.40
C SER A 76 -13.25 9.35 -21.85
N GLU A 77 -12.30 9.33 -20.91
CA GLU A 77 -10.85 9.41 -21.15
C GLU A 77 -10.20 8.02 -21.13
N GLY A 78 -11.00 6.95 -20.97
CA GLY A 78 -10.52 5.58 -20.95
C GLY A 78 -10.04 5.09 -19.57
N GLN A 79 -10.21 5.86 -18.50
CA GLN A 79 -9.89 5.43 -17.14
C GLN A 79 -11.07 4.60 -16.61
N LEU A 80 -10.91 3.28 -16.60
CA LEU A 80 -11.95 2.31 -16.26
C LEU A 80 -11.60 1.57 -14.99
N LEU A 81 -12.63 1.20 -14.22
CA LEU A 81 -12.45 0.29 -13.08
C LEU A 81 -12.33 -1.16 -13.56
N PRO A 82 -11.47 -1.97 -12.93
CA PRO A 82 -11.48 -3.41 -13.13
C PRO A 82 -12.77 -4.03 -12.58
N THR A 83 -13.14 -5.19 -13.09
CA THR A 83 -14.30 -5.96 -12.62
C THR A 83 -13.91 -6.92 -11.50
N ASP A 84 -14.85 -7.18 -10.60
CA ASP A 84 -14.73 -8.22 -9.57
C ASP A 84 -13.44 -8.12 -8.72
N THR A 85 -13.03 -6.90 -8.41
CA THR A 85 -11.92 -6.64 -7.51
C THR A 85 -12.03 -5.25 -6.88
N TRP A 86 -11.46 -5.08 -5.70
CA TRP A 86 -11.19 -3.78 -5.11
C TRP A 86 -10.01 -3.13 -5.83
N THR A 87 -9.96 -1.80 -5.87
CA THR A 87 -8.80 -1.09 -6.40
C THR A 87 -7.87 -0.68 -5.27
N LEU A 88 -6.59 -0.55 -5.60
CA LEU A 88 -5.59 -0.11 -4.66
C LEU A 88 -5.80 1.37 -4.33
N HIS A 89 -5.80 1.72 -3.03
CA HIS A 89 -5.73 3.11 -2.59
C HIS A 89 -4.28 3.49 -2.33
N GLY A 90 -3.62 2.85 -1.36
CA GLY A 90 -2.23 3.16 -1.04
C GLY A 90 -1.62 2.22 -0.01
N LEU A 91 -0.38 2.54 0.35
CA LEU A 91 0.37 1.92 1.42
C LEU A 91 0.89 3.03 2.35
N TRP A 92 0.49 3.00 3.62
CA TRP A 92 0.72 4.12 4.52
C TRP A 92 1.53 3.72 5.75
N PRO A 93 2.51 4.54 6.16
CA PRO A 93 3.25 4.36 7.40
C PRO A 93 2.54 5.09 8.54
N ASP A 94 2.03 4.34 9.50
CA ASP A 94 1.35 4.87 10.67
C ASP A 94 2.08 4.53 11.97
N PHE A 95 1.69 5.19 13.05
CA PHE A 95 2.19 4.90 14.38
C PHE A 95 1.28 3.92 15.12
N CYS A 96 1.85 3.13 16.03
CA CYS A 96 1.12 2.17 16.86
C CYS A 96 -0.03 2.76 17.69
N ASN A 97 -0.06 4.07 17.89
CA ASN A 97 -1.14 4.78 18.56
C ASN A 97 -2.24 5.28 17.60
N GLY A 98 -2.15 4.94 16.31
CA GLY A 98 -3.10 5.37 15.28
C GLY A 98 -2.88 6.79 14.76
N SER A 99 -1.81 7.49 15.15
CA SER A 99 -1.41 8.74 14.53
C SER A 99 -0.57 8.48 13.29
N TYR A 100 -0.40 9.50 12.45
CA TYR A 100 0.40 9.42 11.22
C TYR A 100 1.17 10.71 10.96
N THR A 101 2.16 10.63 10.09
CA THR A 101 2.87 11.76 9.50
C THR A 101 2.61 11.78 7.99
N GLN A 102 2.87 12.92 7.36
CA GLN A 102 2.63 13.10 5.93
C GLN A 102 3.63 14.08 5.32
N TYR A 103 3.94 13.92 4.03
CA TYR A 103 4.88 14.78 3.30
C TYR A 103 6.20 14.97 4.04
N CYS A 104 6.80 13.87 4.50
CA CYS A 104 7.96 13.87 5.37
C CYS A 104 9.25 14.38 4.67
N ASP A 105 9.27 14.34 3.34
CA ASP A 105 10.40 14.84 2.54
C ASP A 105 9.90 15.67 1.34
N LEU A 106 9.92 16.99 1.49
CA LEU A 106 9.45 17.91 0.43
C LEU A 106 10.40 17.98 -0.79
N SER A 107 11.60 17.44 -0.71
CA SER A 107 12.49 17.33 -1.87
C SER A 107 12.04 16.27 -2.87
N ARG A 108 11.22 15.32 -2.40
CA ARG A 108 10.59 14.25 -3.20
C ARG A 108 9.07 14.43 -3.30
N GLN A 109 8.64 15.69 -3.38
CA GLN A 109 7.23 16.06 -3.52
C GLN A 109 6.83 16.05 -5.00
N TYR A 110 5.97 15.10 -5.40
CA TYR A 110 5.48 14.90 -6.78
C TYR A 110 3.95 15.00 -6.89
N ASP A 111 3.27 15.41 -5.81
CA ASP A 111 1.82 15.60 -5.79
C ASP A 111 1.42 16.90 -6.49
N PRO A 112 0.65 16.86 -7.59
CA PRO A 112 0.21 18.08 -8.27
C PRO A 112 -0.85 18.86 -7.47
N ILE A 113 -1.58 18.20 -6.55
CA ILE A 113 -2.67 18.79 -5.77
C ILE A 113 -2.60 18.33 -4.31
N PRO A 114 -1.61 18.83 -3.53
CA PRO A 114 -1.42 18.37 -2.15
C PRO A 114 -2.68 18.56 -1.29
N GLY A 115 -3.09 17.46 -0.67
CA GLY A 115 -4.28 17.47 0.20
C GLY A 115 -4.07 16.63 1.48
N PRO A 116 -4.00 17.26 2.67
CA PRO A 116 -3.92 18.70 2.93
C PRO A 116 -2.60 19.34 2.46
N ASN A 117 -2.60 20.63 2.20
CA ASN A 117 -1.44 21.34 1.67
C ASN A 117 -0.42 21.80 2.72
N THR A 118 -0.35 21.11 3.84
CA THR A 118 0.64 21.32 4.89
C THR A 118 1.14 19.99 5.45
N THR A 119 2.41 19.95 5.91
CA THR A 119 3.07 18.72 6.37
C THR A 119 2.46 18.09 7.63
N ASN A 120 1.65 18.83 8.39
CA ASN A 120 0.95 18.31 9.57
C ASN A 120 -0.58 18.36 9.45
N GLY A 121 -1.10 18.72 8.28
CA GLY A 121 -2.55 18.85 8.05
C GLY A 121 -3.23 20.05 8.75
N LEU A 122 -2.44 20.91 9.41
CA LEU A 122 -2.94 22.06 10.16
C LEU A 122 -2.43 23.37 9.56
N PRO A 123 -3.10 24.51 9.81
CA PRO A 123 -2.68 25.81 9.25
C PRO A 123 -1.27 26.27 9.67
N ASN A 124 -0.74 25.73 10.76
CA ASN A 124 0.61 26.04 11.26
C ASN A 124 1.70 25.11 10.71
N GLY A 125 1.34 24.13 9.87
CA GLY A 125 2.30 23.23 9.23
C GLY A 125 3.09 23.91 8.11
N THR A 126 4.17 23.29 7.68
CA THR A 126 4.93 23.75 6.52
C THR A 126 4.09 23.55 5.25
N PHE A 127 4.03 24.59 4.41
CA PHE A 127 3.30 24.52 3.15
C PHE A 127 3.93 23.50 2.20
N VAL A 128 3.09 22.67 1.60
CA VAL A 128 3.46 21.68 0.57
C VAL A 128 3.14 22.28 -0.79
N PRO A 129 4.13 22.65 -1.59
CA PRO A 129 3.88 23.27 -2.89
C PRO A 129 3.36 22.25 -3.91
N PRO A 130 2.41 22.61 -4.77
CA PRO A 130 1.99 21.76 -5.88
C PRO A 130 3.17 21.43 -6.81
N TYR A 131 3.24 20.19 -7.26
CA TYR A 131 4.26 19.75 -8.22
C TYR A 131 3.83 20.05 -9.66
N ASN A 132 4.73 20.64 -10.44
CA ASN A 132 4.48 21.02 -11.82
C ASN A 132 5.43 20.32 -12.82
N GLY A 133 6.16 19.30 -12.37
CA GLY A 133 7.13 18.56 -13.19
C GLY A 133 6.48 17.43 -13.99
N SER A 134 7.32 16.51 -14.43
CA SER A 134 6.89 15.32 -15.17
C SER A 134 6.01 14.43 -14.29
N ASN A 135 5.01 13.81 -14.90
CA ASN A 135 4.13 12.87 -14.24
C ASN A 135 4.93 11.70 -13.64
N ILE A 136 4.63 11.33 -12.40
CA ILE A 136 5.38 10.34 -11.63
C ILE A 136 5.46 8.96 -12.32
N GLY A 137 4.46 8.61 -13.15
CA GLY A 137 4.49 7.36 -13.93
C GLY A 137 5.65 7.30 -14.92
N THR A 138 6.16 8.46 -15.40
CA THR A 138 7.31 8.50 -16.30
C THR A 138 8.63 8.13 -15.61
N PHE A 139 8.68 8.17 -14.28
CA PHE A 139 9.86 7.79 -13.51
C PHE A 139 10.15 6.28 -13.55
N LEU A 140 9.18 5.48 -13.98
CA LEU A 140 9.34 4.03 -14.16
C LEU A 140 10.06 3.68 -15.47
N GLU A 141 10.00 4.56 -16.47
CA GLU A 141 10.53 4.30 -17.82
C GLU A 141 12.05 4.06 -17.85
N PRO A 142 12.88 4.85 -17.13
CA PRO A 142 14.33 4.61 -17.09
C PRO A 142 14.72 3.26 -16.48
N PHE A 143 13.80 2.64 -15.73
CA PHE A 143 13.97 1.32 -15.12
C PHE A 143 13.35 0.19 -15.97
N GLY A 144 12.72 0.54 -17.12
CA GLY A 144 12.06 -0.43 -17.98
C GLY A 144 10.81 -1.08 -17.36
N ARG A 145 10.20 -0.44 -16.35
CA ARG A 145 9.10 -1.02 -15.56
C ARG A 145 7.72 -0.72 -16.16
N TYR A 146 7.58 -1.02 -17.44
CA TYR A 146 6.29 -0.90 -18.14
C TYR A 146 5.24 -1.90 -17.63
N ASP A 147 5.67 -3.07 -17.15
CA ASP A 147 4.84 -4.06 -16.49
C ASP A 147 4.17 -3.50 -15.23
N LEU A 148 4.94 -2.77 -14.42
CA LEU A 148 4.46 -2.10 -13.22
C LEU A 148 3.46 -1.00 -13.57
N LEU A 149 3.77 -0.18 -14.56
CA LEU A 149 2.91 0.90 -15.03
C LEU A 149 1.58 0.37 -15.58
N GLU A 150 1.59 -0.73 -16.35
CA GLU A 150 0.38 -1.38 -16.85
C GLU A 150 -0.49 -1.91 -15.70
N TYR A 151 0.14 -2.56 -14.70
CA TYR A 151 -0.58 -3.04 -13.52
C TYR A 151 -1.22 -1.89 -12.75
N MET A 152 -0.50 -0.79 -12.52
CA MET A 152 -1.01 0.39 -11.84
C MET A 152 -2.17 1.02 -12.60
N ASN A 153 -2.08 1.13 -13.92
CA ASN A 153 -3.19 1.63 -14.75
C ASN A 153 -4.43 0.73 -14.75
N THR A 154 -4.30 -0.52 -14.31
CA THR A 154 -5.42 -1.46 -14.20
C THR A 154 -6.04 -1.48 -12.80
N TYR A 155 -5.21 -1.43 -11.76
CA TYR A 155 -5.64 -1.72 -10.39
C TYR A 155 -5.44 -0.57 -9.40
N TRP A 156 -4.68 0.47 -9.74
CA TRP A 156 -4.46 1.65 -8.89
C TRP A 156 -5.12 2.88 -9.50
N ILE A 157 -6.44 2.88 -9.44
CA ILE A 157 -7.30 3.78 -10.21
C ILE A 157 -7.78 4.92 -9.32
N ALA A 158 -7.51 6.14 -9.77
CA ALA A 158 -7.97 7.36 -9.12
C ALA A 158 -9.47 7.61 -9.29
N TRP A 159 -10.05 8.32 -8.34
CA TRP A 159 -11.42 8.82 -8.44
C TRP A 159 -11.40 10.32 -8.73
N GLN A 160 -12.09 10.73 -9.79
CA GLN A 160 -12.25 12.11 -10.27
C GLN A 160 -10.94 12.87 -10.58
N GLN A 161 -9.82 12.16 -10.69
CA GLN A 161 -8.53 12.70 -11.12
C GLN A 161 -7.79 11.67 -11.98
N ASP A 162 -6.71 12.07 -12.63
CA ASP A 162 -5.89 11.14 -13.37
C ASP A 162 -5.06 10.24 -12.45
N ASN A 163 -4.81 9.02 -12.91
CA ASN A 163 -4.06 8.04 -12.13
C ASN A 163 -2.68 8.56 -11.70
N PRO A 164 -1.84 9.16 -12.58
CA PRO A 164 -0.53 9.64 -12.17
C PRO A 164 -0.55 10.75 -11.10
N GLY A 165 -1.55 11.63 -11.12
CA GLY A 165 -1.73 12.63 -10.08
C GLY A 165 -1.99 11.98 -8.72
N PHE A 166 -2.83 10.94 -8.71
CA PHE A 166 -3.12 10.15 -7.51
C PHE A 166 -1.88 9.39 -7.01
N TRP A 167 -1.13 8.75 -7.89
CA TRP A 167 0.12 8.08 -7.49
C TRP A 167 1.16 9.06 -6.95
N GLY A 168 1.21 10.27 -7.52
CA GLY A 168 2.06 11.35 -7.00
C GLY A 168 1.65 11.77 -5.58
N HIS A 169 0.35 11.82 -5.30
CA HIS A 169 -0.19 12.05 -3.96
C HIS A 169 0.24 10.94 -2.99
N GLU A 170 -0.03 9.69 -3.33
CA GLU A 170 0.29 8.54 -2.48
C GLU A 170 1.79 8.43 -2.18
N PHE A 171 2.65 8.68 -3.19
CA PHE A 171 4.08 8.72 -2.97
C PHE A 171 4.49 9.88 -2.07
N SER A 172 4.11 11.09 -2.41
CA SER A 172 4.59 12.29 -1.72
C SER A 172 4.12 12.38 -0.29
N LYS A 173 2.86 12.03 -0.07
CA LYS A 173 2.23 12.10 1.24
C LYS A 173 2.66 10.94 2.15
N HIS A 174 2.75 9.75 1.63
CA HIS A 174 2.92 8.52 2.40
C HIS A 174 4.31 7.88 2.23
N ALA A 175 4.78 7.66 0.99
CA ALA A 175 6.06 6.99 0.77
C ALA A 175 7.25 7.74 1.38
N THR A 176 7.22 9.08 1.36
CA THR A 176 8.28 9.89 1.94
C THR A 176 8.42 9.75 3.46
N CYS A 177 7.42 9.14 4.12
CA CYS A 177 7.41 8.86 5.55
C CYS A 177 7.83 7.42 5.91
N PHE A 178 8.07 6.57 4.90
CA PHE A 178 8.70 5.27 5.12
C PHE A 178 10.20 5.40 5.29
N SER A 179 10.75 4.65 6.22
CA SER A 179 12.19 4.70 6.52
C SER A 179 13.02 4.01 5.44
N THR A 180 12.56 2.87 4.94
CA THR A 180 13.27 2.07 3.93
C THR A 180 13.34 2.73 2.55
N PHE A 181 12.42 3.65 2.23
CA PHE A 181 12.45 4.43 1.00
C PHE A 181 13.22 5.75 1.13
N ASN A 182 13.94 5.97 2.21
CA ASN A 182 14.84 7.12 2.33
C ASN A 182 16.05 6.96 1.42
N VAL A 183 16.30 7.96 0.58
CA VAL A 183 17.40 7.94 -0.40
C VAL A 183 18.76 7.54 0.20
N PRO A 184 19.15 8.01 1.40
CA PRO A 184 20.39 7.56 2.02
C PRO A 184 20.49 6.05 2.26
N CYS A 185 19.37 5.34 2.38
CA CYS A 185 19.36 3.88 2.60
C CYS A 185 19.78 3.08 1.35
N TYR A 186 19.68 3.67 0.18
CA TYR A 186 20.13 3.05 -1.08
C TYR A 186 21.65 3.10 -1.27
N GLY A 187 22.33 3.97 -0.54
CA GLY A 187 23.78 4.12 -0.64
C GLY A 187 24.24 4.75 -1.96
N PRO A 188 25.53 4.59 -2.32
CA PRO A 188 26.15 5.33 -3.44
C PRO A 188 25.69 4.85 -4.84
N GLN A 189 24.98 3.75 -4.93
CA GLN A 189 24.46 3.19 -6.19
C GLN A 189 23.03 3.67 -6.50
N TYR A 190 22.43 4.49 -5.63
CA TYR A 190 21.10 5.03 -5.84
C TYR A 190 20.95 5.63 -7.24
N ARG A 191 19.92 5.23 -7.92
CA ARG A 191 19.49 5.81 -9.17
C ARG A 191 18.29 6.72 -8.92
N GLU A 192 18.32 7.91 -9.48
CA GLU A 192 17.23 8.87 -9.32
C GLU A 192 15.86 8.21 -9.58
N HIS A 193 14.91 8.37 -8.66
CA HIS A 193 13.57 7.77 -8.65
C HIS A 193 13.49 6.25 -8.41
N GLU A 194 14.56 5.60 -8.00
CA GLU A 194 14.54 4.19 -7.63
C GLU A 194 13.60 3.92 -6.45
N ASP A 195 13.59 4.80 -5.47
CA ASP A 195 12.68 4.79 -4.33
C ASP A 195 11.19 4.86 -4.75
N VAL A 196 10.88 5.55 -5.83
CA VAL A 196 9.51 5.59 -6.41
C VAL A 196 9.11 4.23 -6.96
N VAL A 197 10.01 3.57 -7.69
CA VAL A 197 9.77 2.24 -8.24
C VAL A 197 9.57 1.22 -7.12
N ASP A 198 10.43 1.25 -6.11
CA ASP A 198 10.38 0.33 -4.97
C ASP A 198 9.10 0.51 -4.14
N PHE A 199 8.67 1.76 -3.94
CA PHE A 199 7.40 2.03 -3.26
C PHE A 199 6.22 1.44 -4.03
N PHE A 200 6.13 1.67 -5.34
CA PHE A 200 5.02 1.15 -6.14
C PHE A 200 4.99 -0.37 -6.17
N GLU A 201 6.15 -1.01 -6.31
CA GLU A 201 6.23 -2.46 -6.25
C GLU A 201 5.82 -3.02 -4.88
N THR A 202 6.31 -2.39 -3.82
CA THR A 202 5.98 -2.80 -2.46
C THR A 202 4.49 -2.66 -2.18
N THR A 203 3.90 -1.54 -2.58
CA THR A 203 2.46 -1.29 -2.47
C THR A 203 1.64 -2.36 -3.18
N ILE A 204 2.03 -2.74 -4.41
CA ILE A 204 1.36 -3.81 -5.16
C ILE A 204 1.56 -5.18 -4.50
N LYS A 205 2.72 -5.46 -3.89
CA LYS A 205 2.94 -6.71 -3.14
C LYS A 205 1.98 -6.82 -1.96
N TYR A 206 1.78 -5.75 -1.21
CA TYR A 206 0.80 -5.72 -0.12
C TYR A 206 -0.62 -5.89 -0.64
N TYR A 207 -1.02 -5.15 -1.65
CA TYR A 207 -2.34 -5.26 -2.26
C TYR A 207 -2.68 -6.70 -2.71
N LYS A 208 -1.73 -7.38 -3.35
CA LYS A 208 -1.92 -8.77 -3.83
C LYS A 208 -2.07 -9.80 -2.70
N ARG A 209 -1.64 -9.47 -1.47
CA ARG A 209 -1.82 -10.36 -0.31
C ARG A 209 -3.25 -10.35 0.21
N PHE A 210 -4.03 -9.32 -0.11
CA PHE A 210 -5.36 -9.08 0.43
C PHE A 210 -6.41 -9.02 -0.69
N PRO A 211 -6.80 -10.18 -1.26
CA PRO A 211 -7.83 -10.24 -2.31
C PRO A 211 -9.22 -10.07 -1.71
N THR A 212 -9.54 -8.86 -1.27
CA THR A 212 -10.74 -8.49 -0.51
C THR A 212 -12.02 -8.94 -1.18
N PHE A 213 -12.12 -8.80 -2.53
CA PHE A 213 -13.29 -9.23 -3.29
C PHE A 213 -13.50 -10.73 -3.16
N ASP A 214 -12.45 -11.52 -3.37
CA ASP A 214 -12.54 -12.99 -3.35
C ASP A 214 -12.90 -13.50 -1.96
N TRP A 215 -12.34 -12.89 -0.91
CA TRP A 215 -12.66 -13.25 0.47
C TRP A 215 -14.13 -13.01 0.81
N LEU A 216 -14.66 -11.83 0.45
CA LEU A 216 -16.06 -11.50 0.67
C LEU A 216 -16.99 -12.36 -0.21
N ALA A 217 -16.65 -12.54 -1.49
CA ALA A 217 -17.46 -13.32 -2.42
C ALA A 217 -17.54 -14.79 -2.04
N ALA A 218 -16.51 -15.39 -1.46
CA ALA A 218 -16.51 -16.76 -0.97
C ALA A 218 -17.58 -17.00 0.11
N GLU A 219 -17.92 -15.96 0.88
CA GLU A 219 -18.98 -15.98 1.90
C GLU A 219 -20.32 -15.40 1.38
N GLY A 220 -20.44 -15.24 0.06
CA GLY A 220 -21.68 -14.75 -0.58
C GLY A 220 -21.90 -13.24 -0.42
N ILE A 221 -20.89 -12.50 0.03
CA ILE A 221 -20.93 -11.05 0.15
C ILE A 221 -20.42 -10.44 -1.15
N THR A 222 -21.35 -9.99 -1.98
CA THR A 222 -21.05 -9.41 -3.30
C THR A 222 -21.72 -8.07 -3.48
N PRO A 223 -21.18 -7.18 -4.34
CA PRO A 223 -21.80 -5.89 -4.62
C PRO A 223 -23.25 -6.04 -5.06
N SER A 224 -24.15 -5.24 -4.46
CA SER A 224 -25.57 -5.32 -4.72
C SER A 224 -26.26 -3.97 -4.54
N ASN A 225 -27.25 -3.70 -5.40
CA ASN A 225 -28.14 -2.54 -5.24
C ASN A 225 -29.39 -2.85 -4.39
N SER A 226 -29.56 -4.09 -3.94
CA SER A 226 -30.76 -4.56 -3.24
C SER A 226 -30.48 -5.33 -1.96
N THR A 227 -29.30 -5.93 -1.84
CA THR A 227 -28.88 -6.69 -0.65
C THR A 227 -27.99 -5.82 0.23
N THR A 228 -28.20 -5.92 1.52
CA THR A 228 -27.35 -5.29 2.54
C THR A 228 -26.73 -6.35 3.43
N TYR A 229 -25.56 -6.06 3.94
CA TYR A 229 -24.81 -6.93 4.84
C TYR A 229 -24.59 -6.20 6.16
N SER A 230 -24.50 -6.94 7.26
CA SER A 230 -24.20 -6.33 8.54
C SER A 230 -22.71 -5.94 8.59
N TYR A 231 -22.40 -4.89 9.37
CA TYR A 231 -21.00 -4.49 9.62
C TYR A 231 -20.19 -5.63 10.24
N SER A 232 -20.81 -6.39 11.18
CA SER A 232 -20.17 -7.53 11.82
C SER A 232 -19.81 -8.62 10.83
N ASP A 233 -20.71 -8.98 9.92
CA ASP A 233 -20.45 -10.05 8.95
C ASP A 233 -19.26 -9.68 8.03
N LEU A 234 -19.18 -8.42 7.61
CA LEU A 234 -18.06 -7.92 6.82
C LEU A 234 -16.72 -7.98 7.60
N VAL A 235 -16.74 -7.52 8.85
CA VAL A 235 -15.54 -7.54 9.70
C VAL A 235 -15.11 -8.98 10.01
N ASP A 236 -16.05 -9.86 10.34
CA ASP A 236 -15.75 -11.24 10.73
C ASP A 236 -15.08 -12.00 9.57
N VAL A 237 -15.62 -11.88 8.35
CA VAL A 237 -15.02 -12.50 7.15
C VAL A 237 -13.59 -11.98 6.91
N LEU A 238 -13.40 -10.67 6.93
CA LEU A 238 -12.09 -10.10 6.67
C LEU A 238 -11.10 -10.38 7.80
N TYR A 239 -11.57 -10.43 9.05
CA TYR A 239 -10.75 -10.81 10.20
C TYR A 239 -10.27 -12.27 10.10
N GLU A 240 -11.15 -13.20 9.73
CA GLU A 240 -10.77 -14.62 9.57
C GLU A 240 -9.70 -14.82 8.49
N GLN A 241 -9.71 -14.03 7.44
CA GLN A 241 -8.76 -14.12 6.34
C GLN A 241 -7.45 -13.38 6.60
N HIS A 242 -7.54 -12.19 7.19
CA HIS A 242 -6.39 -11.31 7.43
C HIS A 242 -5.68 -11.62 8.76
N GLY A 243 -6.43 -11.98 9.80
CA GLY A 243 -5.92 -12.21 11.16
C GLY A 243 -5.93 -10.96 12.06
N GLY A 244 -6.31 -9.80 11.54
CA GLY A 244 -6.47 -8.54 12.26
C GLY A 244 -7.79 -7.87 11.92
N ILE A 245 -8.34 -7.06 12.83
CA ILE A 245 -9.60 -6.33 12.59
C ILE A 245 -9.33 -5.20 11.59
N PRO A 246 -9.95 -5.22 10.39
CA PRO A 246 -9.79 -4.15 9.41
C PRO A 246 -10.59 -2.91 9.81
N PHE A 247 -10.19 -1.76 9.32
CA PHE A 247 -11.07 -0.60 9.28
C PHE A 247 -11.94 -0.67 8.02
N LEU A 248 -13.24 -0.39 8.19
CA LEU A 248 -14.19 -0.30 7.09
C LEU A 248 -14.65 1.16 6.95
N GLY A 249 -14.24 1.80 5.85
CA GLY A 249 -14.68 3.13 5.47
C GLY A 249 -16.00 3.06 4.72
N CYS A 250 -16.98 3.85 5.15
CA CYS A 250 -18.29 3.89 4.54
C CYS A 250 -18.64 5.30 4.08
N SER A 251 -19.31 5.38 2.94
CA SER A 251 -19.81 6.62 2.35
C SER A 251 -21.34 6.63 2.23
N GLY A 252 -21.90 7.78 1.87
CA GLY A 252 -23.34 7.95 1.73
C GLY A 252 -24.09 8.27 3.02
N PRO A 253 -25.43 8.19 3.01
CA PRO A 253 -26.24 8.50 4.17
C PRO A 253 -25.91 7.54 5.32
N ARG A 254 -25.56 8.08 6.45
CA ARG A 254 -25.28 7.32 7.66
C ARG A 254 -26.54 7.09 8.45
N TYR A 255 -26.69 5.90 9.03
CA TYR A 255 -27.79 5.64 9.95
C TYR A 255 -27.68 6.52 11.20
N ASN A 256 -28.66 7.36 11.39
CA ASN A 256 -28.85 8.09 12.64
C ASN A 256 -30.21 7.64 13.23
N ALA A 257 -30.19 6.84 14.29
CA ALA A 257 -31.37 6.29 14.92
C ALA A 257 -32.36 7.37 15.41
N THR A 258 -31.87 8.60 15.69
CA THR A 258 -32.75 9.71 16.11
C THR A 258 -33.44 10.39 14.95
N ASP A 259 -32.90 10.32 13.74
CA ASP A 259 -33.35 11.03 12.55
C ASP A 259 -33.95 10.11 11.49
N ALA A 260 -33.64 8.80 11.57
CA ALA A 260 -34.15 7.81 10.64
C ALA A 260 -35.69 7.84 10.55
N GLY A 261 -36.21 8.04 9.37
CA GLY A 261 -37.63 8.10 9.10
C GLY A 261 -38.33 9.40 9.47
N LYS A 262 -37.58 10.47 9.87
CA LYS A 262 -38.14 11.75 10.28
C LYS A 262 -37.99 12.86 9.23
N ASN A 263 -38.42 12.64 8.00
CA ASN A 263 -38.24 13.58 6.87
C ASN A 263 -36.78 13.91 6.55
N THR A 264 -35.86 13.00 6.82
CA THR A 264 -34.43 13.11 6.49
C THR A 264 -34.11 12.28 5.27
N THR A 265 -32.96 12.52 4.64
CA THR A 265 -32.40 11.67 3.58
C THR A 265 -31.77 10.38 4.13
N ASP A 266 -31.72 10.23 5.45
CA ASP A 266 -31.20 9.05 6.11
C ASP A 266 -32.14 7.85 5.91
N ARG A 267 -31.70 6.91 5.10
CA ARG A 267 -32.42 5.64 4.81
C ARG A 267 -31.90 4.48 5.63
N GLY A 268 -31.00 4.73 6.57
CA GLY A 268 -30.40 3.69 7.40
C GLY A 268 -29.35 2.83 6.69
N TYR A 269 -28.94 3.20 5.49
CA TYR A 269 -27.93 2.45 4.72
C TYR A 269 -26.73 3.33 4.41
N THR A 270 -25.57 2.69 4.40
CA THR A 270 -24.31 3.29 3.97
C THR A 270 -23.65 2.36 2.94
N ILE A 271 -22.74 2.90 2.14
CA ILE A 271 -22.01 2.16 1.12
C ILE A 271 -20.61 1.91 1.64
N LEU A 272 -20.21 0.64 1.72
CA LEU A 272 -18.82 0.29 1.98
C LEU A 272 -17.98 0.74 0.79
N SER A 273 -17.00 1.60 1.03
CA SER A 273 -16.19 2.22 -0.02
C SER A 273 -14.69 2.04 0.18
N GLU A 274 -14.27 1.62 1.37
CA GLU A 274 -12.85 1.53 1.68
C GLU A 274 -12.60 0.45 2.74
N VAL A 275 -11.45 -0.22 2.65
CA VAL A 275 -10.93 -1.14 3.67
C VAL A 275 -9.46 -0.84 3.93
N TRP A 276 -9.06 -0.86 5.22
CA TRP A 276 -7.67 -0.71 5.66
C TRP A 276 -7.26 -1.94 6.44
N TYR A 277 -6.17 -2.58 6.00
CA TYR A 277 -5.52 -3.68 6.70
C TYR A 277 -4.29 -3.17 7.42
N TYR A 278 -4.19 -3.48 8.71
CA TYR A 278 -3.10 -3.05 9.58
C TYR A 278 -2.09 -4.18 9.73
N GLU A 279 -0.85 -3.91 9.35
CA GLU A 279 0.28 -4.82 9.48
C GLU A 279 1.29 -4.25 10.47
N HIS A 280 1.70 -5.07 11.45
CA HIS A 280 2.86 -4.76 12.26
C HIS A 280 4.13 -4.96 11.43
N VAL A 281 5.06 -4.01 11.48
CA VAL A 281 6.35 -4.21 10.84
C VAL A 281 7.22 -5.17 11.63
N SER A 282 7.99 -5.97 10.91
CA SER A 282 9.03 -6.81 11.51
C SER A 282 10.32 -5.99 11.57
N ILE A 283 10.81 -5.76 12.76
CA ILE A 283 12.06 -5.03 13.00
C ILE A 283 13.15 -6.07 13.15
N PRO A 284 14.16 -6.08 12.29
CA PRO A 284 15.30 -7.00 12.38
C PRO A 284 16.14 -6.77 13.62
#